data_3893f0dc1a1d85a3c7d35ceb0f8cf65c
#
_entry.id   3893f0dc1a1d85a3c7d35ceb0f8cf65c
#
_cell.length_a   1.000
_cell.length_b   1.000
_cell.length_c   1.000
_cell.angle_alpha   90.00
_cell.angle_beta   90.00
_cell.angle_gamma   90.00
#
_symmetry.space_group_name_H-M   'P 1'
#
loop_
_entity.id
_entity.type
_entity.pdbx_description
1 polymer ?
#
loop_
_entity_poly.entity_id
_entity_poly.type
_entity_poly.pdbx_seq_one_letter_code
_entity_poly.pdbx_strand_id
1 'polypeptide(L)'
;MYYVYVIYSQIKQGYYVGQTEDVAARILRHNNGYESYTSKYMPWELAISIHKETRSEAVQLERKLKNLTKKRLDQFISKYATKHEGPDNSD
;
A
#
# COMPACT_ATOMS: atom_id res chain seq x y z
N MET A 1 -4.87 -15.37 -4.36
CA MET A 1 -4.88 -14.32 -3.34
C MET A 1 -4.23 -13.08 -3.82
N TYR A 2 -4.84 -11.96 -3.52
CA TYR A 2 -4.34 -10.68 -4.02
C TYR A 2 -4.25 -9.70 -2.87
N TYR A 3 -3.25 -8.82 -2.93
CA TYR A 3 -3.06 -7.78 -1.92
C TYR A 3 -2.99 -6.44 -2.61
N VAL A 4 -3.70 -5.47 -2.04
CA VAL A 4 -3.51 -4.06 -2.42
C VAL A 4 -2.59 -3.48 -1.36
N TYR A 5 -1.47 -2.92 -1.79
CA TYR A 5 -0.48 -2.39 -0.86
C TYR A 5 -0.29 -0.90 -1.10
N VAL A 6 0.05 -0.21 -0.02
CA VAL A 6 0.40 1.21 -0.08
C VAL A 6 1.77 1.34 0.55
N ILE A 7 2.71 1.93 -0.19
CA ILE A 7 4.05 2.16 0.31
C ILE A 7 4.30 3.66 0.37
N TYR A 8 5.17 4.06 1.31
CA TYR A 8 5.47 5.47 1.56
C TYR A 8 6.94 5.74 1.31
N SER A 9 7.24 6.89 0.73
CA SER A 9 8.62 7.34 0.53
C SER A 9 8.81 8.70 1.19
N GLN A 10 9.82 8.81 2.04
CA GLN A 10 10.17 10.10 2.63
C GLN A 10 10.77 11.05 1.60
N ILE A 11 11.47 10.49 0.62
CA ILE A 11 12.04 11.31 -0.47
C ILE A 11 10.95 12.02 -1.23
N LYS A 12 9.90 11.26 -1.59
CA LYS A 12 8.75 11.81 -2.32
C LYS A 12 7.81 12.56 -1.39
N GLN A 13 7.78 12.18 -0.13
CA GLN A 13 6.78 12.61 0.86
C GLN A 13 5.39 12.23 0.38
N GLY A 14 5.26 11.02 -0.07
CA GLY A 14 4.00 10.54 -0.62
C GLY A 14 3.97 9.04 -0.78
N TYR A 15 2.87 8.57 -1.34
CA TYR A 15 2.54 7.17 -1.41
C TYR A 15 2.55 6.63 -2.84
N TYR A 16 2.71 5.32 -2.93
CA TYR A 16 2.48 4.59 -4.16
C TYR A 16 1.54 3.43 -3.82
N VAL A 17 0.53 3.22 -4.66
CA VAL A 17 -0.48 2.17 -4.46
C VAL A 17 -0.34 1.16 -5.59
N GLY A 18 -0.34 -0.13 -5.24
CA GLY A 18 -0.28 -1.18 -6.24
C GLY A 18 -0.98 -2.44 -5.75
N GLN A 19 -0.94 -3.47 -6.58
CA GLN A 19 -1.44 -4.78 -6.17
C GLN A 19 -0.45 -5.86 -6.54
N THR A 20 -0.44 -6.94 -5.78
CA THR A 20 0.49 -8.02 -5.97
C THR A 20 -0.01 -9.27 -5.27
N GLU A 21 0.53 -10.42 -5.66
CA GLU A 21 0.29 -11.66 -4.94
C GLU A 21 1.33 -11.89 -3.86
N ASP A 22 2.42 -11.11 -3.86
CA ASP A 22 3.50 -11.26 -2.89
C ASP A 22 4.03 -9.89 -2.51
N VAL A 23 3.57 -9.39 -1.36
CA VAL A 23 3.88 -8.03 -0.91
C VAL A 23 5.38 -7.87 -0.64
N ALA A 24 5.99 -8.82 0.08
CA ALA A 24 7.40 -8.71 0.42
C ALA A 24 8.29 -8.66 -0.82
N ALA A 25 8.02 -9.53 -1.80
CA ALA A 25 8.79 -9.55 -3.03
C ALA A 25 8.60 -8.26 -3.83
N ARG A 26 7.39 -7.72 -3.83
CA ARG A 26 7.14 -6.50 -4.58
C ARG A 26 7.81 -5.29 -3.96
N ILE A 27 7.85 -5.20 -2.63
CA ILE A 27 8.56 -4.11 -1.96
C ILE A 27 10.06 -4.19 -2.26
N LEU A 28 10.60 -5.40 -2.26
CA LEU A 28 12.00 -5.58 -2.66
C LEU A 28 12.25 -5.08 -4.07
N ARG A 29 11.32 -5.36 -5.00
CA ARG A 29 11.46 -4.87 -6.37
C ARG A 29 11.51 -3.36 -6.41
N HIS A 30 10.61 -2.69 -5.68
CA HIS A 30 10.61 -1.23 -5.63
C HIS A 30 11.92 -0.70 -5.08
N ASN A 31 12.44 -1.33 -4.03
CA ASN A 31 13.64 -0.84 -3.36
C ASN A 31 14.94 -1.28 -4.04
N ASN A 32 14.85 -2.15 -5.04
CA ASN A 32 16.00 -2.52 -5.86
C ASN A 32 16.01 -1.77 -7.19
N GLY A 33 15.05 -0.87 -7.38
CA GLY A 33 15.06 0.00 -8.56
C GLY A 33 14.52 -0.62 -9.82
N TYR A 34 13.77 -1.72 -9.73
CA TYR A 34 13.26 -2.39 -10.92
C TYR A 34 12.05 -1.70 -11.55
N GLU A 35 11.38 -0.81 -10.80
CA GLU A 35 10.21 -0.10 -11.34
C GLU A 35 10.63 1.33 -11.61
N SER A 36 10.47 1.78 -12.86
CA SER A 36 11.05 3.06 -13.23
C SER A 36 10.51 4.25 -12.43
N TYR A 37 9.22 4.27 -12.15
CA TYR A 37 8.68 5.39 -11.38
C TYR A 37 9.19 5.39 -9.94
N THR A 38 9.07 4.26 -9.26
CA THR A 38 9.40 4.19 -7.83
C THR A 38 10.91 4.20 -7.57
N SER A 39 11.73 3.87 -8.56
CA SER A 39 13.19 3.90 -8.40
C SER A 39 13.70 5.30 -8.07
N LYS A 40 12.97 6.32 -8.43
CA LYS A 40 13.36 7.70 -8.19
C LYS A 40 13.20 8.13 -6.74
N TYR A 41 12.46 7.36 -5.96
CA TYR A 41 12.06 7.78 -4.61
C TYR A 41 12.37 6.75 -3.55
N MET A 42 13.29 5.84 -3.83
CA MET A 42 13.70 4.84 -2.84
C MET A 42 14.38 5.51 -1.66
N PRO A 43 14.28 4.95 -0.45
CA PRO A 43 13.62 3.68 -0.15
C PRO A 43 12.15 3.85 0.15
N TRP A 44 11.41 2.77 -0.03
CA TRP A 44 9.98 2.71 0.24
C TRP A 44 9.72 1.83 1.46
N GLU A 45 8.74 2.22 2.27
CA GLU A 45 8.30 1.39 3.41
C GLU A 45 6.84 1.04 3.25
N LEU A 46 6.47 -0.13 3.73
CA LEU A 46 5.08 -0.55 3.67
C LEU A 46 4.25 0.26 4.66
N ALA A 47 3.19 0.90 4.18
CA ALA A 47 2.24 1.58 5.05
C ALA A 47 1.10 0.65 5.44
N ILE A 48 0.46 0.02 4.45
CA ILE A 48 -0.58 -0.99 4.71
C ILE A 48 -0.58 -2.00 3.57
N SER A 49 -1.10 -3.20 3.86
CA SER A 49 -1.46 -4.16 2.81
C SER A 49 -2.82 -4.75 3.15
N ILE A 50 -3.66 -4.91 2.15
CA ILE A 50 -5.03 -5.36 2.33
C ILE A 50 -5.27 -6.56 1.44
N HIS A 51 -5.66 -7.68 2.06
CA HIS A 51 -5.92 -8.92 1.35
C HIS A 51 -7.27 -8.87 0.65
N LYS A 52 -7.30 -9.35 -0.59
CA LYS A 52 -8.54 -9.51 -1.34
C LYS A 52 -8.60 -10.92 -1.92
N GLU A 53 -9.80 -11.48 -1.97
CA GLU A 53 -10.00 -12.85 -2.45
C GLU A 53 -9.85 -12.93 -3.97
N THR A 54 -10.30 -11.91 -4.68
CA THR A 54 -10.30 -11.95 -6.13
C THR A 54 -9.52 -10.78 -6.72
N ARG A 55 -9.06 -10.97 -7.95
CA ARG A 55 -8.38 -9.90 -8.68
C ARG A 55 -9.30 -8.71 -8.89
N SER A 56 -10.56 -8.97 -9.17
CA SER A 56 -11.54 -7.90 -9.40
C SER A 56 -11.66 -6.98 -8.18
N GLU A 57 -11.74 -7.57 -6.99
CA GLU A 57 -11.80 -6.79 -5.76
C GLU A 57 -10.53 -5.98 -5.55
N ALA A 58 -9.37 -6.58 -5.83
CA ALA A 58 -8.10 -5.88 -5.69
C ALA A 58 -8.01 -4.71 -6.64
N VAL A 59 -8.43 -4.91 -7.90
CA VAL A 59 -8.42 -3.84 -8.90
C VAL A 59 -9.31 -2.68 -8.47
N GLN A 60 -10.49 -2.99 -7.95
CA GLN A 60 -11.42 -1.95 -7.50
C GLN A 60 -10.85 -1.15 -6.35
N LEU A 61 -10.27 -1.83 -5.36
CA LEU A 61 -9.68 -1.13 -4.22
C LEU A 61 -8.47 -0.31 -4.63
N GLU A 62 -7.61 -0.88 -5.46
CA GLU A 62 -6.43 -0.15 -5.94
C GLU A 62 -6.84 1.14 -6.64
N ARG A 63 -7.84 1.05 -7.51
CA ARG A 63 -8.34 2.22 -8.24
C ARG A 63 -8.89 3.27 -7.29
N LYS A 64 -9.66 2.83 -6.29
CA LYS A 64 -10.23 3.72 -5.30
C LYS A 64 -9.12 4.47 -4.54
N LEU A 65 -8.10 3.73 -4.08
CA LEU A 65 -7.03 4.35 -3.30
C LEU A 65 -6.18 5.28 -4.15
N LYS A 66 -5.94 4.94 -5.42
CA LYS A 66 -5.18 5.80 -6.32
C LYS A 66 -5.88 7.13 -6.58
N ASN A 67 -7.19 7.17 -6.43
CA ASN A 67 -7.96 8.39 -6.67
C ASN A 67 -8.10 9.28 -5.43
N LEU A 68 -7.59 8.84 -4.29
CA LEU A 68 -7.63 9.65 -3.08
C LEU A 68 -6.49 10.66 -3.08
N THR A 69 -6.74 11.84 -2.49
CA THR A 69 -5.67 12.80 -2.24
C THR A 69 -4.74 12.22 -1.18
N LYS A 70 -3.55 12.78 -1.05
CA LYS A 70 -2.61 12.36 -0.02
C LYS A 70 -3.25 12.44 1.36
N LYS A 71 -3.95 13.53 1.64
CA LYS A 71 -4.61 13.72 2.94
C LYS A 71 -5.63 12.62 3.20
N ARG A 72 -6.45 12.30 2.21
CA ARG A 72 -7.46 11.25 2.37
C ARG A 72 -6.84 9.87 2.49
N LEU A 73 -5.75 9.64 1.79
CA LEU A 73 -5.05 8.37 1.90
C LEU A 73 -4.41 8.25 3.28
N ASP A 74 -3.84 9.34 3.83
CA ASP A 74 -3.36 9.36 5.21
C ASP A 74 -4.47 8.94 6.17
N GLN A 75 -5.67 9.50 5.98
CA GLN A 75 -6.81 9.20 6.83
C GLN A 75 -7.23 7.74 6.72
N PHE A 76 -7.25 7.23 5.49
CA PHE A 76 -7.61 5.84 5.26
C PHE A 76 -6.64 4.90 5.95
N ILE A 77 -5.34 5.18 5.83
CA ILE A 77 -4.29 4.36 6.44
C ILE A 77 -4.42 4.38 7.95
N SER A 78 -4.65 5.55 8.55
CA SER A 78 -4.84 5.67 9.98
C SER A 78 -6.04 4.86 10.47
N LYS A 79 -7.13 4.98 9.77
CA LYS A 79 -8.35 4.25 10.13
C LYS A 79 -8.14 2.75 10.01
N TYR A 80 -7.48 2.31 8.92
CA TYR A 80 -7.24 0.90 8.70
C TYR A 80 -6.35 0.32 9.79
N ALA A 81 -5.28 1.03 10.14
CA ALA A 81 -4.37 0.59 11.18
C ALA A 81 -5.07 0.48 12.53
N THR A 82 -5.86 1.48 12.89
CA THR A 82 -6.61 1.47 14.14
C THR A 82 -7.58 0.30 14.18
N LYS A 83 -8.27 0.04 13.08
CA LYS A 83 -9.29 -1.00 13.02
C LYS A 83 -8.68 -2.40 13.08
N HIS A 84 -7.51 -2.59 12.46
CA HIS A 84 -6.93 -3.92 12.28
C HIS A 84 -5.74 -4.23 13.17
N GLU A 85 -5.26 -3.25 13.92
CA GLU A 85 -4.15 -3.44 14.85
C GLU A 85 -4.55 -3.18 16.29
N GLY A 86 -5.83 -2.98 16.56
CA GLY A 86 -6.31 -2.75 17.90
C GLY A 86 -6.04 -3.97 18.78
N PRO A 87 -6.01 -3.82 20.05
CA PRO A 87 -5.69 -4.91 21.00
C PRO A 87 -6.70 -6.04 20.95
N ASP A 88 -6.80 -5.66 20.35
CA ASP A 88 -7.36 -6.20 20.31
C ASP A 88 -7.82 -6.47 20.12
N ASN A 89 -7.66 -6.51 19.89
CA ASN A 89 -8.00 -6.69 19.66
C ASN A 89 -8.55 -7.19 19.81
N SER A 90 -8.66 -7.28 20.16
CA SER A 90 -9.07 -7.72 20.32
C SER A 90 -9.62 -7.86 20.58
N ASP A 91 -9.66 -7.83 20.73
CA ASP A 91 -10.18 -7.97 20.98
C ASP A 91 -10.47 -8.08 21.20
#